data_b2724210aec0daab96cebc16fb3b8ada
#
_entry.id   b2724210aec0daab96cebc16fb3b8ada
#
_cell.length_a   1.000
_cell.length_b   1.000
_cell.length_c   1.000
_cell.angle_alpha   90.00
_cell.angle_beta   90.00
_cell.angle_gamma   90.00
#
_symmetry.space_group_name_H-M   'P 1'
#
loop_
_entity.id
_entity.type
_entity.pdbx_description
1 polymer ?
#
loop_
_entity_poly.entity_id
_entity_poly.type
_entity_poly.pdbx_seq_one_letter_code
_entity_poly.pdbx_strand_id
1 'polypeptide(L)'
;VTYFKVVLPKDSQVLLLEDSPMRIAWFKKRVPRLTVVSSMKEFQAYFDSNPICDYIFFDHDLGEGNGTGYDAVVYLKERFGGTAKAALIHTWNASGAKRMQKVLRAVYIPFGDFEVEVEN
;
A
#
# COMPACT_ATOMS: atom_id res chain seq x y z
N VAL A 1 0.91 23.48 3.74
CA VAL A 1 1.06 22.03 3.50
C VAL A 1 0.31 21.28 4.58
N THR A 2 -0.55 20.37 4.18
CA THR A 2 -1.29 19.53 5.12
C THR A 2 -0.48 18.32 5.49
N TYR A 3 -0.39 18.04 6.79
CA TYR A 3 0.29 16.86 7.31
C TYR A 3 -0.73 15.98 8.01
N PHE A 4 -0.80 14.73 7.61
CA PHE A 4 -1.80 13.80 8.10
C PHE A 4 -1.20 12.79 9.07
N LYS A 5 -2.00 12.37 10.04
CA LYS A 5 -1.65 11.27 10.92
C LYS A 5 -2.56 10.10 10.60
N VAL A 6 -1.97 9.00 10.18
CA VAL A 6 -2.68 7.76 9.89
C VAL A 6 -2.59 6.89 11.14
N VAL A 7 -3.73 6.62 11.76
CA VAL A 7 -3.78 5.81 12.98
C VAL A 7 -4.39 4.46 12.64
N LEU A 8 -3.65 3.39 12.90
CA LEU A 8 -4.08 2.03 12.64
C LEU A 8 -4.45 1.34 13.94
N PRO A 9 -5.55 0.56 13.96
CA PRO A 9 -5.91 -0.21 15.14
C PRO A 9 -4.81 -1.20 15.55
N LYS A 10 -4.76 -1.50 16.83
CA LYS A 10 -3.86 -2.51 17.37
C LYS A 10 -4.04 -3.84 16.63
N ASP A 11 -2.93 -4.53 16.40
CA ASP A 11 -2.89 -5.84 15.75
C ASP A 11 -3.32 -5.84 14.27
N SER A 12 -3.38 -4.67 13.63
CA SER A 12 -3.68 -4.57 12.20
C SER A 12 -2.62 -5.30 11.37
N GLN A 13 -3.08 -6.11 10.42
CA GLN A 13 -2.21 -6.71 9.42
C GLN A 13 -2.09 -5.75 8.24
N VAL A 14 -0.86 -5.31 7.99
CA VAL A 14 -0.58 -4.25 7.02
C VAL A 14 0.32 -4.79 5.92
N LEU A 15 -0.10 -4.57 4.68
CA LEU A 15 0.67 -4.90 3.50
C LEU A 15 1.21 -3.61 2.90
N LEU A 16 2.52 -3.59 2.63
CA LEU A 16 3.17 -2.48 1.96
C LEU A 16 3.68 -2.92 0.60
N LEU A 17 3.23 -2.27 -0.46
CA LEU A 17 3.77 -2.43 -1.81
C LEU A 17 4.74 -1.28 -2.06
N GLU A 18 6.04 -1.56 -2.00
CA GLU A 18 7.09 -0.55 -2.07
C GLU A 18 8.42 -1.21 -2.42
N ASP A 19 9.26 -0.55 -3.21
CA ASP A 19 10.58 -1.07 -3.56
C ASP A 19 11.74 -0.22 -3.01
N SER A 20 11.48 0.97 -2.49
CA SER A 20 12.52 1.83 -1.91
C SER A 20 12.95 1.32 -0.54
N PRO A 21 14.23 0.95 -0.35
CA PRO A 21 14.72 0.50 0.96
C PRO A 21 14.53 1.54 2.07
N MET A 22 14.68 2.83 1.75
CA MET A 22 14.49 3.91 2.71
C MET A 22 13.04 3.98 3.19
N ARG A 23 12.08 3.93 2.27
CA ARG A 23 10.66 3.98 2.61
C ARG A 23 10.22 2.72 3.36
N ILE A 24 10.71 1.56 2.94
CA ILE A 24 10.44 0.29 3.62
C ILE A 24 10.92 0.37 5.08
N ALA A 25 12.14 0.87 5.31
CA ALA A 25 12.67 1.03 6.65
C ALA A 25 11.82 1.98 7.50
N TRP A 26 11.35 3.07 6.87
CA TRP A 26 10.47 4.03 7.55
C TRP A 26 9.19 3.36 8.05
N PHE A 27 8.54 2.56 7.19
CA PHE A 27 7.33 1.84 7.56
C PHE A 27 7.60 0.77 8.61
N LYS A 28 8.70 0.03 8.50
CA LYS A 28 9.05 -1.03 9.45
C LYS A 28 9.23 -0.53 10.88
N LYS A 29 9.73 0.69 11.03
CA LYS A 29 9.88 1.29 12.35
C LYS A 29 8.54 1.58 13.03
N ARG A 30 7.49 1.80 12.25
CA ARG A 30 6.20 2.28 12.72
C ARG A 30 5.13 1.20 12.82
N VAL A 31 5.25 0.16 11.99
CA VAL A 31 4.21 -0.86 11.87
C VAL A 31 4.79 -2.24 12.23
N PRO A 32 4.46 -2.76 13.44
CA PRO A 32 5.02 -4.04 13.89
C PRO A 32 4.62 -5.25 13.04
N ARG A 33 3.40 -5.25 12.48
CA ARG A 33 2.89 -6.35 11.67
C ARG A 33 2.86 -6.00 10.20
N LEU A 34 4.00 -5.53 9.70
CA LEU A 34 4.15 -5.15 8.30
C LEU A 34 4.66 -6.32 7.48
N THR A 35 3.98 -6.59 6.37
CA THR A 35 4.50 -7.45 5.31
C THR A 35 4.83 -6.56 4.12
N VAL A 36 6.02 -6.75 3.54
CA VAL A 36 6.49 -5.95 2.42
C VAL A 36 6.53 -6.80 1.16
N VAL A 37 5.96 -6.28 0.09
CA VAL A 37 6.08 -6.85 -1.26
C VAL A 37 6.57 -5.73 -2.18
N SER A 38 7.49 -6.07 -3.10
CA SER A 38 8.19 -5.07 -3.91
C SER A 38 7.94 -5.22 -5.41
N SER A 39 7.09 -6.16 -5.79
CA SER A 39 6.75 -6.41 -7.19
C SER A 39 5.33 -6.93 -7.31
N MET A 40 4.80 -6.87 -8.53
CA MET A 40 3.48 -7.43 -8.81
C MET A 40 3.45 -8.95 -8.55
N LYS A 41 4.54 -9.63 -8.86
CA LYS A 41 4.66 -11.07 -8.63
C LYS A 41 4.56 -11.41 -7.13
N GLU A 42 5.26 -10.65 -6.29
CA GLU A 42 5.20 -10.84 -4.84
C GLU A 42 3.83 -10.47 -4.29
N PHE A 43 3.21 -9.45 -4.83
CA PHE A 43 1.87 -9.02 -4.45
C PHE A 43 0.85 -10.15 -4.69
N GLN A 44 0.88 -10.74 -5.89
CA GLN A 44 0.00 -11.86 -6.21
C GLN A 44 0.27 -13.07 -5.30
N ALA A 45 1.54 -13.39 -5.07
CA ALA A 45 1.91 -14.52 -4.21
C ALA A 45 1.41 -14.32 -2.77
N TYR A 46 1.43 -13.09 -2.27
CA TYR A 46 0.89 -12.79 -0.96
C TYR A 46 -0.60 -13.17 -0.86
N PHE A 47 -1.38 -12.75 -1.84
CA PHE A 47 -2.83 -13.01 -1.83
C PHE A 47 -3.18 -14.47 -2.15
N ASP A 48 -2.29 -15.23 -2.75
CA ASP A 48 -2.50 -16.68 -2.93
C ASP A 48 -2.49 -17.40 -1.59
N SER A 49 -1.73 -16.91 -0.60
CA SER A 49 -1.61 -17.52 0.72
C SER A 49 -2.35 -16.74 1.82
N ASN A 50 -2.63 -15.46 1.60
CA ASN A 50 -3.21 -14.56 2.60
C ASN A 50 -4.32 -13.74 1.94
N PRO A 51 -5.54 -14.29 1.82
CA PRO A 51 -6.60 -13.61 1.05
C PRO A 51 -7.12 -12.32 1.68
N ILE A 52 -6.78 -12.05 2.93
CA ILE A 52 -7.30 -10.88 3.66
C ILE A 52 -6.15 -10.16 4.37
N CYS A 53 -6.09 -8.85 4.20
CA CYS A 53 -5.29 -7.98 5.06
C CYS A 53 -6.16 -6.78 5.47
N ASP A 54 -5.77 -6.10 6.56
CA ASP A 54 -6.59 -4.99 7.08
C ASP A 54 -6.34 -3.71 6.30
N TYR A 55 -5.08 -3.38 6.03
CA TYR A 55 -4.69 -2.13 5.37
C TYR A 55 -3.60 -2.38 4.36
N ILE A 56 -3.66 -1.65 3.24
CA ILE A 56 -2.63 -1.72 2.20
C ILE A 56 -2.12 -0.32 1.91
N PHE A 57 -0.80 -0.16 1.89
CA PHE A 57 -0.14 1.04 1.40
C PHE A 57 0.44 0.75 0.02
N PHE A 58 0.03 1.53 -0.98
CA PHE A 58 0.43 1.33 -2.36
C PHE A 58 1.41 2.39 -2.84
N ASP A 59 2.55 1.98 -3.35
CA ASP A 59 3.34 2.80 -4.28
C ASP A 59 2.83 2.57 -5.69
N HIS A 60 3.29 3.38 -6.66
CA HIS A 60 2.97 3.18 -8.06
C HIS A 60 4.16 2.60 -8.82
N ASP A 61 5.34 3.22 -8.70
CA ASP A 61 6.53 2.86 -9.48
C ASP A 61 7.37 1.84 -8.71
N LEU A 62 7.50 0.62 -9.25
CA LEU A 62 8.16 -0.49 -8.58
C LEU A 62 9.47 -0.89 -9.26
N GLY A 63 9.93 -0.08 -10.20
CA GLY A 63 11.12 -0.39 -10.97
C GLY A 63 10.81 -1.22 -12.20
N GLU A 64 11.76 -1.25 -13.12
CA GLU A 64 11.60 -1.92 -14.40
C GLU A 64 11.37 -3.41 -14.22
N GLY A 65 10.37 -3.94 -14.91
CA GLY A 65 10.07 -5.37 -14.89
C GLY A 65 9.26 -5.86 -13.69
N ASN A 66 8.95 -4.98 -12.73
CA ASN A 66 8.26 -5.35 -11.49
C ASN A 66 6.77 -5.02 -11.47
N GLY A 67 6.25 -4.47 -12.56
CA GLY A 67 4.87 -3.99 -12.60
C GLY A 67 4.71 -2.64 -11.91
N THR A 68 3.47 -2.27 -11.65
CA THR A 68 3.16 -0.98 -11.01
C THR A 68 2.08 -1.16 -9.95
N GLY A 69 1.90 -0.14 -9.11
CA GLY A 69 0.79 -0.09 -8.19
C GLY A 69 -0.57 -0.13 -8.89
N TYR A 70 -0.64 0.42 -10.11
CA TYR A 70 -1.86 0.31 -10.92
C TYR A 70 -2.21 -1.15 -11.21
N ASP A 71 -1.22 -1.95 -11.60
CA ASP A 71 -1.43 -3.39 -11.84
C ASP A 71 -1.96 -4.07 -10.58
N ALA A 72 -1.44 -3.68 -9.42
CA ALA A 72 -1.84 -4.26 -8.14
C ALA A 72 -3.30 -3.93 -7.80
N VAL A 73 -3.74 -2.69 -7.99
CA VAL A 73 -5.13 -2.34 -7.67
C VAL A 73 -6.11 -2.97 -8.65
N VAL A 74 -5.73 -3.12 -9.93
CA VAL A 74 -6.54 -3.84 -10.92
C VAL A 74 -6.70 -5.30 -10.51
N TYR A 75 -5.61 -5.94 -10.11
CA TYR A 75 -5.63 -7.33 -9.64
C TYR A 75 -6.57 -7.51 -8.45
N LEU A 76 -6.46 -6.64 -7.45
CA LEU A 76 -7.33 -6.70 -6.28
C LEU A 76 -8.79 -6.53 -6.64
N LYS A 77 -9.08 -5.56 -7.49
CA LYS A 77 -10.46 -5.27 -7.91
C LYS A 77 -11.07 -6.43 -8.66
N GLU A 78 -10.34 -7.01 -9.62
CA GLU A 78 -10.83 -8.11 -10.44
C GLU A 78 -11.01 -9.40 -9.65
N ARG A 79 -10.06 -9.69 -8.75
CA ARG A 79 -10.06 -10.98 -8.03
C ARG A 79 -10.90 -10.97 -6.77
N PHE A 80 -10.89 -9.87 -6.02
CA PHE A 80 -11.50 -9.81 -4.69
C PHE A 80 -12.52 -8.69 -4.52
N GLY A 81 -12.71 -7.85 -5.52
CA GLY A 81 -13.59 -6.69 -5.41
C GLY A 81 -13.09 -5.61 -4.45
N GLY A 82 -11.82 -5.71 -4.03
CA GLY A 82 -11.23 -4.78 -3.08
C GLY A 82 -11.41 -5.22 -1.63
N THR A 83 -10.59 -6.13 -1.13
CA THR A 83 -10.78 -6.81 0.16
C THR A 83 -10.12 -6.16 1.36
N ALA A 84 -9.25 -5.19 1.17
CA ALA A 84 -8.66 -4.47 2.30
C ALA A 84 -9.71 -3.56 2.94
N LYS A 85 -9.64 -3.40 4.27
CA LYS A 85 -10.51 -2.45 4.98
C LYS A 85 -10.25 -1.03 4.54
N ALA A 86 -8.99 -0.69 4.32
CA ALA A 86 -8.59 0.63 3.83
C ALA A 86 -7.33 0.52 3.00
N ALA A 87 -7.25 1.37 1.99
CA ALA A 87 -6.09 1.46 1.12
C ALA A 87 -5.62 2.91 1.06
N LEU A 88 -4.31 3.10 1.13
CA LEU A 88 -3.68 4.40 1.01
C LEU A 88 -2.61 4.33 -0.06
N ILE A 89 -2.65 5.27 -0.99
CA ILE A 89 -1.66 5.41 -2.06
C ILE A 89 -0.67 6.48 -1.62
N HIS A 90 0.62 6.15 -1.58
CA HIS A 90 1.63 7.07 -1.06
C HIS A 90 2.68 7.51 -2.09
N THR A 91 2.49 7.15 -3.35
CA THR A 91 3.42 7.48 -4.43
C THR A 91 3.56 8.99 -4.64
N TRP A 92 4.72 9.42 -5.15
CA TRP A 92 4.90 10.80 -5.63
C TRP A 92 4.36 10.99 -7.05
N ASN A 93 3.99 9.92 -7.74
CA ASN A 93 3.41 9.96 -9.07
C ASN A 93 1.91 10.28 -8.97
N ALA A 94 1.58 11.57 -8.99
CA ALA A 94 0.19 12.02 -8.81
C ALA A 94 -0.76 11.50 -9.89
N SER A 95 -0.32 11.47 -11.15
CA SER A 95 -1.17 10.94 -12.24
C SER A 95 -1.39 9.44 -12.10
N GLY A 96 -0.36 8.70 -11.67
CA GLY A 96 -0.50 7.28 -11.35
C GLY A 96 -1.48 7.04 -10.22
N ALA A 97 -1.39 7.84 -9.16
CA ALA A 97 -2.32 7.75 -8.03
C ALA A 97 -3.77 7.97 -8.46
N LYS A 98 -4.02 8.95 -9.30
CA LYS A 98 -5.37 9.22 -9.80
C LYS A 98 -5.92 8.06 -10.61
N ARG A 99 -5.09 7.43 -11.46
CA ARG A 99 -5.52 6.25 -12.20
C ARG A 99 -5.86 5.09 -11.28
N MET A 100 -5.07 4.91 -10.22
CA MET A 100 -5.33 3.87 -9.21
C MET A 100 -6.65 4.13 -8.48
N GLN A 101 -6.93 5.38 -8.14
CA GLN A 101 -8.17 5.75 -7.44
C GLN A 101 -9.43 5.53 -8.29
N LYS A 102 -9.31 5.47 -9.60
CA LYS A 102 -10.44 5.14 -10.48
C LYS A 102 -10.79 3.66 -10.43
N VAL A 103 -9.85 2.82 -10.04
CA VAL A 103 -10.03 1.37 -9.98
C VAL A 103 -10.43 0.92 -8.58
N LEU A 104 -9.75 1.43 -7.57
CA LEU A 104 -9.93 1.01 -6.19
C LEU A 104 -10.15 2.23 -5.30
N ARG A 105 -11.13 2.15 -4.42
CA ARG A 105 -11.38 3.21 -3.45
C ARG A 105 -10.20 3.29 -2.48
N ALA A 106 -9.47 4.40 -2.54
CA ALA A 106 -8.27 4.60 -1.74
C ALA A 106 -8.05 6.08 -1.47
N VAL A 107 -7.39 6.37 -0.36
CA VAL A 107 -6.94 7.72 -0.03
C VAL A 107 -5.57 7.94 -0.66
N TYR A 108 -5.31 9.12 -1.20
CA TYR A 108 -3.99 9.48 -1.70
C TYR A 108 -3.34 10.52 -0.81
N ILE A 109 -2.22 10.16 -0.18
CA ILE A 109 -1.38 11.09 0.58
C ILE A 109 0.08 10.78 0.21
N PRO A 110 0.78 11.69 -0.46
CA PRO A 110 2.17 11.43 -0.86
C PRO A 110 3.08 11.12 0.32
N PHE A 111 4.04 10.24 0.10
CA PHE A 111 5.03 9.91 1.13
C PHE A 111 5.75 11.18 1.58
N GLY A 112 5.86 11.39 2.88
CA GLY A 112 6.41 12.60 3.47
C GLY A 112 5.34 13.56 3.99
N ASP A 113 4.08 13.38 3.58
CA ASP A 113 2.97 14.22 4.01
C ASP A 113 2.11 13.56 5.09
N PHE A 114 2.56 12.44 5.64
CA PHE A 114 1.83 11.76 6.70
C PHE A 114 2.78 11.05 7.67
N GLU A 115 2.26 10.79 8.86
CA GLU A 115 2.88 9.92 9.85
C GLU A 115 1.97 8.72 10.07
N VAL A 116 2.54 7.58 10.46
CA VAL A 116 1.78 6.37 10.77
C VAL A 116 2.00 6.02 12.24
N GLU A 117 0.91 5.74 12.92
CA GLU A 117 0.92 5.30 14.31
C GLU A 117 0.01 4.10 14.47
N VAL A 118 0.46 3.08 15.18
CA VAL A 118 -0.36 1.92 15.51
C VAL A 118 -0.76 2.03 16.97
N GLU A 119 -2.05 1.89 17.23
CA GLU A 119 -2.58 1.96 18.59
C GLU A 119 -2.02 0.83 19.47
N ASN A 120 -1.79 1.15 20.71
CA ASN A 120 -1.31 0.17 21.70
C ASN A 120 -2.43 -0.73 22.23
#